data_212abe2eb153d47a4f2d33c88983de46
#
_entry.id   212abe2eb153d47a4f2d33c88983de46
#
_cell.length_a   1.000
_cell.length_b   1.000
_cell.length_c   1.000
_cell.angle_alpha   90.00
_cell.angle_beta   90.00
_cell.angle_gamma   90.00
#
_symmetry.space_group_name_H-M   'P 1'
#
loop_
_entity.id
_entity.type
_entity.pdbx_description
1 polymer ?
#
loop_
_entity_poly.entity_id
_entity_poly.type
_entity_poly.pdbx_seq_one_letter_code
_entity_poly.pdbx_strand_id
1 'polypeptide(L)'
;MKENELKGKVAVVTGSSRGIGRGIAVGLGEKGATVYITGRSKGNGPLTIDETAKMVNEAGGVGVPVSVDLGDDEQIMRLYQQIESDHGRLDIHVNNAFKIPNPPVWGGKFWEHPIQVWDDQVGIGLRAAY
;
A
#
# COMPACT_ATOMS: atom_id res chain seq x y z
N MET A 1 -8.46 -8.97 22.96
CA MET A 1 -8.27 -7.67 22.30
C MET A 1 -9.64 -7.05 22.03
N LYS A 2 -9.76 -5.76 22.26
CA LYS A 2 -11.02 -5.05 22.03
C LYS A 2 -11.29 -4.94 20.54
N GLU A 3 -12.50 -5.28 20.12
CA GLU A 3 -12.99 -4.90 18.79
C GLU A 3 -13.01 -3.37 18.67
N ASN A 4 -12.79 -2.84 17.45
CA ASN A 4 -12.78 -1.41 17.18
C ASN A 4 -11.74 -0.57 17.95
N GLU A 5 -10.64 -1.18 18.35
CA GLU A 5 -9.54 -0.50 19.04
C GLU A 5 -8.92 0.66 18.22
N LEU A 6 -8.99 0.56 16.89
CA LEU A 6 -8.49 1.56 15.95
C LEU A 6 -9.62 2.40 15.31
N LYS A 7 -10.82 2.34 15.87
CA LYS A 7 -11.93 3.15 15.36
C LYS A 7 -11.56 4.63 15.39
N GLY A 8 -11.75 5.31 14.25
CA GLY A 8 -11.38 6.71 14.08
C GLY A 8 -9.90 6.93 13.75
N LYS A 9 -9.07 5.89 13.72
CA LYS A 9 -7.69 5.99 13.24
C LYS A 9 -7.65 5.86 11.72
N VAL A 10 -6.74 6.61 11.11
CA VAL A 10 -6.51 6.64 9.66
C VAL A 10 -5.17 6.00 9.35
N ALA A 11 -5.18 5.02 8.47
CA ALA A 11 -4.00 4.28 8.05
C ALA A 11 -3.80 4.33 6.54
N VAL A 12 -2.56 4.25 6.10
CA VAL A 12 -2.20 3.95 4.72
C VAL A 12 -1.30 2.73 4.67
N VAL A 13 -1.56 1.83 3.74
CA VAL A 13 -0.72 0.65 3.49
C VAL A 13 -0.32 0.66 2.03
N THR A 14 0.97 0.83 1.75
CA THR A 14 1.46 0.81 0.37
C THR A 14 1.58 -0.63 -0.15
N GLY A 15 1.30 -0.83 -1.45
CA GLY A 15 1.34 -2.17 -2.06
C GLY A 15 0.33 -3.14 -1.47
N SER A 16 -0.90 -2.69 -1.23
CA SER A 16 -1.92 -3.46 -0.50
C SER A 16 -2.98 -4.12 -1.37
N SER A 17 -2.76 -4.24 -2.68
CA SER A 17 -3.65 -4.98 -3.57
C SER A 17 -3.63 -6.50 -3.34
N ARG A 18 -2.57 -7.01 -2.75
CA ARG A 18 -2.31 -8.44 -2.56
C ARG A 18 -1.31 -8.72 -1.45
N GLY A 19 -1.10 -10.01 -1.14
CA GLY A 19 -0.03 -10.49 -0.28
C GLY A 19 -0.05 -9.92 1.13
N ILE A 20 1.13 -9.62 1.64
CA ILE A 20 1.33 -9.11 3.02
C ILE A 20 0.60 -7.78 3.22
N GLY A 21 0.69 -6.87 2.25
CA GLY A 21 0.01 -5.56 2.33
C GLY A 21 -1.51 -5.69 2.46
N ARG A 22 -2.13 -6.61 1.74
CA ARG A 22 -3.56 -6.93 1.89
C ARG A 22 -3.87 -7.44 3.29
N GLY A 23 -3.07 -8.39 3.78
CA GLY A 23 -3.26 -8.95 5.13
C GLY A 23 -3.17 -7.88 6.21
N ILE A 24 -2.21 -6.97 6.13
CA ILE A 24 -2.08 -5.84 7.05
C ILE A 24 -3.30 -4.93 6.97
N ALA A 25 -3.74 -4.57 5.77
CA ALA A 25 -4.89 -3.70 5.57
C ALA A 25 -6.18 -4.29 6.17
N VAL A 26 -6.44 -5.57 5.93
CA VAL A 26 -7.60 -6.27 6.49
C VAL A 26 -7.51 -6.33 8.02
N GLY A 27 -6.34 -6.65 8.57
CA GLY A 27 -6.13 -6.69 10.02
C GLY A 27 -6.37 -5.33 10.70
N LEU A 28 -5.95 -4.22 10.08
CA LEU A 28 -6.28 -2.88 10.55
C LEU A 28 -7.79 -2.61 10.48
N GLY A 29 -8.43 -3.07 9.40
CA GLY A 29 -9.89 -2.99 9.24
C GLY A 29 -10.67 -3.75 10.30
N GLU A 30 -10.22 -4.94 10.67
CA GLU A 30 -10.80 -5.73 11.77
C GLU A 30 -10.81 -4.97 13.10
N LYS A 31 -9.89 -4.04 13.29
CA LYS A 31 -9.81 -3.16 14.46
C LYS A 31 -10.57 -1.84 14.27
N GLY A 32 -11.28 -1.67 13.19
CA GLY A 32 -12.13 -0.51 12.92
C GLY A 32 -11.44 0.67 12.25
N ALA A 33 -10.19 0.55 11.79
CA ALA A 33 -9.50 1.64 11.14
C ALA A 33 -10.10 2.00 9.77
N THR A 34 -9.92 3.25 9.37
CA THR A 34 -10.03 3.67 7.97
C THR A 34 -8.68 3.42 7.31
N VAL A 35 -8.66 2.62 6.26
CA VAL A 35 -7.43 2.16 5.60
C VAL A 35 -7.41 2.58 4.14
N TYR A 36 -6.44 3.41 3.78
CA TYR A 36 -6.14 3.75 2.39
C TYR A 36 -5.33 2.62 1.76
N ILE A 37 -5.93 1.99 0.77
CA ILE A 37 -5.40 0.84 0.04
C ILE A 37 -4.74 1.36 -1.23
N THR A 38 -3.44 1.23 -1.35
CA THR A 38 -2.73 1.76 -2.51
C THR A 38 -2.05 0.69 -3.34
N GLY A 39 -2.02 0.93 -4.62
CA GLY A 39 -1.42 0.06 -5.62
C GLY A 39 -1.78 0.52 -7.02
N ARG A 40 -1.29 -0.18 -8.03
CA ARG A 40 -1.57 0.12 -9.44
C ARG A 40 -2.70 -0.72 -10.02
N SER A 41 -2.98 -1.88 -9.43
CA SER A 41 -4.01 -2.82 -9.90
C SER A 41 -5.36 -2.43 -9.34
N LYS A 42 -6.27 -2.00 -10.20
CA LYS A 42 -7.62 -1.54 -9.87
C LYS A 42 -8.69 -2.27 -10.69
N GLY A 43 -9.95 -2.11 -10.32
CA GLY A 43 -11.10 -2.69 -10.99
C GLY A 43 -11.61 -3.98 -10.33
N ASN A 44 -12.27 -4.83 -11.10
CA ASN A 44 -13.04 -5.98 -10.58
C ASN A 44 -12.22 -7.26 -10.36
N GLY A 45 -10.91 -7.23 -10.60
CA GLY A 45 -10.07 -8.42 -10.45
C GLY A 45 -9.79 -8.79 -8.99
N PRO A 46 -9.39 -10.05 -8.71
CA PRO A 46 -9.16 -10.53 -7.35
C PRO A 46 -7.90 -9.95 -6.69
N LEU A 47 -6.94 -9.44 -7.46
CA LEU A 47 -5.69 -8.88 -6.98
C LEU A 47 -5.64 -7.35 -7.20
N THR A 48 -6.72 -6.68 -6.82
CA THR A 48 -6.88 -5.23 -6.98
C THR A 48 -7.00 -4.52 -5.64
N ILE A 49 -6.73 -3.21 -5.66
CA ILE A 49 -6.96 -2.35 -4.49
C ILE A 49 -8.46 -2.30 -4.12
N ASP A 50 -9.33 -2.37 -5.10
CA ASP A 50 -10.78 -2.37 -4.89
C ASP A 50 -11.24 -3.62 -4.13
N GLU A 51 -10.71 -4.79 -4.48
CA GLU A 51 -11.02 -6.03 -3.75
C GLU A 51 -10.51 -5.98 -2.31
N THR A 52 -9.31 -5.47 -2.09
CA THR A 52 -8.79 -5.30 -0.72
C THR A 52 -9.65 -4.31 0.07
N ALA A 53 -10.06 -3.20 -0.52
CA ALA A 53 -10.95 -2.24 0.14
C ALA A 53 -12.29 -2.88 0.55
N LYS A 54 -12.86 -3.71 -0.32
CA LYS A 54 -14.06 -4.50 -0.02
C LYS A 54 -13.83 -5.42 1.18
N MET A 55 -12.72 -6.14 1.21
CA MET A 55 -12.36 -7.02 2.34
C MET A 55 -12.21 -6.24 3.65
N VAL A 56 -11.62 -5.05 3.62
CA VAL A 56 -11.53 -4.15 4.79
C VAL A 56 -12.91 -3.74 5.29
N ASN A 57 -13.81 -3.37 4.37
CA ASN A 57 -15.19 -3.02 4.72
C ASN A 57 -15.95 -4.21 5.35
N GLU A 58 -15.81 -5.40 4.77
CA GLU A 58 -16.41 -6.62 5.30
C GLU A 58 -15.87 -7.01 6.67
N ALA A 59 -14.60 -6.67 6.95
CA ALA A 59 -13.96 -6.91 8.23
C ALA A 59 -14.38 -5.93 9.34
N GLY A 60 -15.06 -4.84 9.00
CA GLY A 60 -15.57 -3.87 9.96
C GLY A 60 -14.87 -2.51 9.97
N GLY A 61 -13.88 -2.31 9.10
CA GLY A 61 -13.22 -1.03 8.90
C GLY A 61 -13.83 -0.23 7.74
N VAL A 62 -13.08 0.74 7.26
CA VAL A 62 -13.39 1.52 6.05
C VAL A 62 -12.22 1.43 5.09
N GLY A 63 -12.42 0.77 3.96
CA GLY A 63 -11.41 0.66 2.91
C GLY A 63 -11.57 1.76 1.87
N VAL A 64 -10.51 2.50 1.61
CA VAL A 64 -10.45 3.57 0.60
C VAL A 64 -9.40 3.21 -0.45
N PRO A 65 -9.81 2.72 -1.63
CA PRO A 65 -8.86 2.38 -2.68
C PRO A 65 -8.38 3.63 -3.40
N VAL A 66 -7.07 3.78 -3.52
CA VAL A 66 -6.44 4.89 -4.26
C VAL A 66 -5.36 4.33 -5.17
N SER A 67 -5.52 4.53 -6.47
CA SER A 67 -4.51 4.12 -7.45
C SER A 67 -3.30 5.03 -7.35
N VAL A 68 -2.16 4.47 -7.00
CA VAL A 68 -0.89 5.19 -6.85
C VAL A 68 0.24 4.41 -7.48
N ASP A 69 0.96 5.04 -8.38
CA ASP A 69 2.27 4.58 -8.83
C ASP A 69 3.34 5.25 -7.95
N LEU A 70 4.04 4.46 -7.15
CA LEU A 70 5.09 4.95 -6.25
C LEU A 70 6.35 5.41 -7.00
N GLY A 71 6.43 5.20 -8.30
CA GLY A 71 7.44 5.82 -9.16
C GLY A 71 7.12 7.26 -9.58
N ASP A 72 5.95 7.75 -9.23
CA ASP A 72 5.45 9.09 -9.59
C ASP A 72 5.21 9.92 -8.31
N ASP A 73 6.11 10.87 -8.07
CA ASP A 73 6.08 11.72 -6.87
C ASP A 73 4.78 12.55 -6.77
N GLU A 74 4.20 12.96 -7.90
CA GLU A 74 2.94 13.71 -7.88
C GLU A 74 1.77 12.83 -7.42
N GLN A 75 1.75 11.56 -7.79
CA GLN A 75 0.71 10.64 -7.32
C GLN A 75 0.83 10.38 -5.83
N ILE A 76 2.05 10.25 -5.31
CA ILE A 76 2.31 10.15 -3.87
C ILE A 76 1.79 11.39 -3.16
N MET A 77 2.14 12.57 -3.65
CA MET A 77 1.70 13.84 -3.07
C MET A 77 0.17 13.96 -3.04
N ARG A 78 -0.50 13.59 -4.14
CA ARG A 78 -1.97 13.61 -4.21
C ARG A 78 -2.63 12.67 -3.20
N LEU A 79 -2.03 11.51 -2.95
CA LEU A 79 -2.52 10.60 -1.92
C LEU A 79 -2.57 11.27 -0.54
N TYR A 80 -1.47 11.90 -0.13
CA TYR A 80 -1.42 12.56 1.18
C TYR A 80 -2.29 13.81 1.24
N GLN A 81 -2.40 14.57 0.15
CA GLN A 81 -3.35 15.68 0.06
C GLN A 81 -4.79 15.22 0.20
N GLN A 82 -5.14 14.07 -0.37
CA GLN A 82 -6.47 13.48 -0.20
C GLN A 82 -6.72 13.08 1.25
N ILE A 83 -5.75 12.42 1.90
CA ILE A 83 -5.88 12.03 3.32
C ILE A 83 -6.02 13.27 4.20
N GLU A 84 -5.23 14.30 3.96
CA GLU A 84 -5.33 15.59 4.68
C GLU A 84 -6.70 16.23 4.48
N SER A 85 -7.21 16.27 3.26
CA SER A 85 -8.53 16.83 2.95
C SER A 85 -9.65 16.03 3.60
N ASP A 86 -9.56 14.68 3.58
CA ASP A 86 -10.62 13.80 4.08
C ASP A 86 -10.64 13.73 5.62
N HIS A 87 -9.47 13.77 6.27
CA HIS A 87 -9.35 13.47 7.70
C HIS A 87 -8.54 14.48 8.51
N GLY A 88 -7.69 15.28 7.87
CA GLY A 88 -6.78 16.22 8.55
C GLY A 88 -5.68 15.54 9.36
N ARG A 89 -5.47 14.23 9.19
CA ARG A 89 -4.46 13.46 9.93
C ARG A 89 -4.16 12.12 9.28
N LEU A 90 -3.03 11.57 9.63
CA LEU A 90 -2.65 10.18 9.35
C LEU A 90 -2.04 9.60 10.63
N ASP A 91 -2.60 8.50 11.14
CA ASP A 91 -2.17 7.88 12.38
C ASP A 91 -1.18 6.73 12.17
N ILE A 92 -1.36 5.97 11.09
CA ILE A 92 -0.58 4.74 10.81
C ILE A 92 -0.11 4.76 9.36
N HIS A 93 1.19 4.60 9.16
CA HIS A 93 1.78 4.46 7.84
C HIS A 93 2.55 3.15 7.74
N VAL A 94 2.19 2.30 6.79
CA VAL A 94 2.87 1.03 6.54
C VAL A 94 3.55 1.06 5.18
N ASN A 95 4.87 1.12 5.20
CA ASN A 95 5.71 1.00 4.01
C ASN A 95 5.91 -0.47 3.67
N ASN A 96 5.06 -1.02 2.82
CA ASN A 96 5.08 -2.43 2.41
C ASN A 96 5.46 -2.61 0.93
N ALA A 97 5.19 -1.65 0.07
CA ALA A 97 5.41 -1.78 -1.36
C ALA A 97 6.89 -2.02 -1.71
N PHE A 98 7.10 -2.90 -2.66
CA PHE A 98 8.39 -3.11 -3.31
C PHE A 98 8.16 -3.50 -4.77
N LYS A 99 9.21 -3.43 -5.58
CA LYS A 99 9.14 -3.83 -6.98
C LYS A 99 9.99 -5.07 -7.22
N ILE A 100 9.38 -6.11 -7.77
CA ILE A 100 10.11 -7.28 -8.27
C ILE A 100 10.68 -6.89 -9.63
N PRO A 101 12.01 -7.03 -9.86
CA PRO A 101 12.59 -6.77 -11.16
C PRO A 101 11.97 -7.63 -12.25
N ASN A 102 11.83 -7.09 -13.45
CA ASN A 102 11.32 -7.82 -14.61
C ASN A 102 12.39 -7.81 -15.73
N PRO A 103 12.99 -8.96 -16.09
CA PRO A 103 12.76 -10.30 -15.51
C PRO A 103 13.24 -10.41 -14.06
N PRO A 104 12.63 -11.30 -13.25
CA PRO A 104 13.06 -11.51 -11.87
C PRO A 104 14.51 -11.98 -11.78
N VAL A 105 15.27 -11.43 -10.83
CA VAL A 105 16.66 -11.81 -10.58
C VAL A 105 16.75 -12.45 -9.20
N TRP A 106 16.85 -13.78 -9.19
CA TRP A 106 16.93 -14.57 -7.97
C TRP A 106 18.29 -15.30 -7.93
N GLY A 107 19.16 -14.86 -7.06
CA GLY A 107 20.50 -15.44 -6.92
C GLY A 107 21.54 -14.79 -7.84
N GLY A 108 22.72 -15.43 -7.95
CA GLY A 108 23.87 -14.84 -8.61
C GLY A 108 24.62 -13.82 -7.74
N LYS A 109 25.68 -13.28 -8.28
CA LYS A 109 26.50 -12.27 -7.57
C LYS A 109 25.90 -10.89 -7.81
N PHE A 110 25.85 -10.04 -6.79
CA PHE A 110 25.19 -8.73 -6.91
C PHE A 110 25.76 -7.85 -8.03
N TRP A 111 27.07 -7.97 -8.30
CA TRP A 111 27.71 -7.19 -9.38
C TRP A 111 27.40 -7.69 -10.80
N GLU A 112 26.74 -8.83 -10.92
CA GLU A 112 26.27 -9.37 -12.20
C GLU A 112 24.85 -8.96 -12.50
N HIS A 113 24.14 -8.36 -11.52
CA HIS A 113 22.78 -7.90 -11.70
C HIS A 113 22.71 -6.62 -12.56
N PRO A 114 21.70 -6.49 -13.44
CA PRO A 114 21.49 -5.25 -14.18
C PRO A 114 21.30 -4.06 -13.24
N ILE A 115 21.79 -2.88 -13.63
CA ILE A 115 21.61 -1.64 -12.85
C ILE A 115 20.12 -1.31 -12.61
N GLN A 116 19.23 -1.79 -13.49
CA GLN A 116 17.79 -1.62 -13.32
C GLN A 116 17.28 -2.21 -12.01
N VAL A 117 17.91 -3.27 -11.49
CA VAL A 117 17.56 -3.84 -10.17
C VAL A 117 17.77 -2.81 -9.08
N TRP A 118 18.87 -2.06 -9.13
CA TRP A 118 19.15 -0.96 -8.21
C TRP A 118 18.07 0.13 -8.32
N ASP A 119 17.78 0.59 -9.53
CA ASP A 119 16.80 1.64 -9.76
C ASP A 119 15.40 1.24 -9.24
N ASP A 120 15.00 0.00 -9.47
CA ASP A 120 13.72 -0.53 -9.00
C ASP A 120 13.67 -0.66 -7.46
N GLN A 121 14.72 -1.20 -6.85
CA GLN A 121 14.75 -1.43 -5.40
C GLN A 121 14.91 -0.13 -4.62
N VAL A 122 15.79 0.75 -5.06
CA VAL A 122 16.01 2.05 -4.41
C VAL A 122 14.88 3.02 -4.71
N GLY A 123 14.41 3.08 -5.95
CA GLY A 123 13.33 3.99 -6.37
C GLY A 123 12.01 3.67 -5.68
N ILE A 124 11.53 2.45 -5.80
CA ILE A 124 10.25 2.03 -5.23
C ILE A 124 10.40 1.58 -3.77
N GLY A 125 11.46 0.83 -3.45
CA GLY A 125 11.63 0.26 -2.11
C GLY A 125 12.11 1.25 -1.06
N LEU A 126 12.89 2.25 -1.42
CA LEU A 126 13.49 3.20 -0.49
C LEU A 126 13.01 4.64 -0.72
N ARG A 127 13.29 5.20 -1.90
CA ARG A 127 13.00 6.61 -2.18
C ARG A 127 11.51 6.94 -2.05
N ALA A 128 10.64 6.10 -2.58
CA ALA A 128 9.20 6.29 -2.50
C ALA A 128 8.66 6.21 -1.06
N ALA A 129 9.33 5.45 -0.19
CA ALA A 129 8.98 5.35 1.22
C ALA A 129 9.40 6.58 2.04
N TYR A 130 10.43 7.28 1.59
CA TYR A 130 10.92 8.52 2.23
C TYR A 130 9.96 9.68 2.01
#